data_b1ca40c0db6aad3dccf91c35f5f554d3
#
_entry.id   b1ca40c0db6aad3dccf91c35f5f554d3
#
_cell.length_a   1.000
_cell.length_b   1.000
_cell.length_c   1.000
_cell.angle_alpha   90.00
_cell.angle_beta   90.00
_cell.angle_gamma   90.00
#
_symmetry.space_group_name_H-M   'P 1'
#
loop_
_entity.id
_entity.type
_entity.pdbx_description
1 polymer ?
#
loop_
_entity_poly.entity_id
_entity_poly.type
_entity_poly.pdbx_seq_one_letter_code
_entity_poly.pdbx_strand_id
1 'polypeptide(L)'
;MSYLKFDKNLMINLEQSLPKEMLRTNQSGAYHCTSIVGCNTRKQHGLLVIPIPEMENKPHVLLSSLDETVIQHGAPFNLGIHRYSGGVYSPNGHKYIREFDCESVPRTTYRVGGVILTKEKIFISGENRILIRYTLVEAHSPTTLQFRPFLAFRESNELCMANSSLNTACEEVSNGVASCLYNGYPTLYMQFSHKPKWVNDPHWYNGIEYVKDLERGVPYTEDLWVPGYFEVPIKKGESIIFSAGIKEVSPRSLNKMYEKEIASRTCRSSFYNCLKNAAKQFYLKDKDGDFILSGYPWGTVLARNTFMSLPGTTLAIDHKDDFESIMATASAELVKYMGTGELSARIHGIDLPDIPLWAVWAIQQYAKNISTTAAHEKYMDLVEKIINYILENNHPNLQVDGNAMVSTIGTSTPVSWMNSMMWGKPVVPRTGYLVEFNALWYNALRFAAMLSENDEERQEFHDMCMAQVEKMAQPFVDMFLNDYGYLYDYVNGTYADPSVRPNMAIAIGLDYSPLD
;
A
#
# COMPACT_ATOMS: atom_id res chain seq x y z
N MET A 1 4.80 19.16 -18.24
CA MET A 1 5.62 18.02 -18.72
C MET A 1 5.58 16.96 -17.62
N SER A 2 5.21 15.74 -17.95
CA SER A 2 5.10 14.65 -16.97
C SER A 2 6.48 14.32 -16.38
N TYR A 3 6.58 14.22 -15.04
CA TYR A 3 7.79 13.80 -14.36
C TYR A 3 8.09 12.30 -14.57
N LEU A 4 7.03 11.46 -14.63
CA LEU A 4 7.14 10.04 -14.90
C LEU A 4 6.79 9.76 -16.36
N LYS A 5 7.81 9.59 -17.18
CA LYS A 5 7.68 9.29 -18.61
C LYS A 5 8.76 8.29 -19.04
N PHE A 6 8.34 7.24 -19.72
CA PHE A 6 9.21 6.20 -20.27
C PHE A 6 9.00 6.09 -21.79
N ASP A 7 10.09 6.07 -22.51
CA ASP A 7 10.09 5.99 -23.96
C ASP A 7 9.91 4.56 -24.49
N LYS A 8 9.81 4.45 -25.80
CA LYS A 8 9.68 3.17 -26.49
C LYS A 8 10.79 2.18 -26.12
N ASN A 9 12.05 2.64 -26.01
CA ASN A 9 13.20 1.74 -25.84
C ASN A 9 13.12 1.03 -24.47
N LEU A 10 12.74 1.76 -23.42
CA LEU A 10 12.49 1.18 -22.12
C LEU A 10 11.27 0.25 -22.15
N MET A 11 10.16 0.69 -22.75
CA MET A 11 8.90 -0.05 -22.71
C MET A 11 8.95 -1.40 -23.43
N ILE A 12 9.67 -1.50 -24.55
CA ILE A 12 9.81 -2.77 -25.30
C ILE A 12 10.86 -3.72 -24.70
N ASN A 13 11.71 -3.24 -23.81
CA ASN A 13 12.68 -4.06 -23.09
C ASN A 13 12.04 -4.62 -21.81
N LEU A 14 11.68 -5.90 -21.83
CA LEU A 14 10.98 -6.55 -20.70
C LEU A 14 11.83 -6.63 -19.43
N GLU A 15 13.16 -6.74 -19.53
CA GLU A 15 14.05 -6.73 -18.35
C GLU A 15 13.97 -5.39 -17.58
N GLN A 16 13.74 -4.29 -18.29
CA GLN A 16 13.63 -2.96 -17.72
C GLN A 16 12.19 -2.58 -17.34
N SER A 17 11.21 -3.02 -18.10
CA SER A 17 9.81 -2.60 -17.95
C SER A 17 8.97 -3.47 -17.00
N LEU A 18 9.21 -4.80 -16.96
CA LEU A 18 8.50 -5.70 -16.07
C LEU A 18 8.71 -5.39 -14.57
N PRO A 19 9.93 -5.02 -14.10
CA PRO A 19 10.13 -4.66 -12.70
C PRO A 19 9.46 -3.37 -12.27
N LYS A 20 9.02 -2.52 -13.21
CA LYS A 20 8.32 -1.27 -12.90
C LYS A 20 6.83 -1.55 -12.75
N GLU A 21 6.36 -1.45 -11.51
CA GLU A 21 4.97 -1.70 -11.14
C GLU A 21 4.19 -0.40 -11.02
N MET A 22 2.92 -0.47 -11.35
CA MET A 22 1.96 0.63 -11.25
C MET A 22 0.86 0.23 -10.28
N LEU A 23 0.60 1.08 -9.28
CA LEU A 23 -0.45 0.91 -8.30
C LEU A 23 -1.48 2.03 -8.41
N ARG A 24 -2.76 1.68 -8.28
CA ARG A 24 -3.89 2.58 -8.07
C ARG A 24 -4.81 1.99 -7.02
N THR A 25 -5.25 2.82 -6.08
CA THR A 25 -6.15 2.40 -4.99
C THR A 25 -7.38 3.29 -4.97
N ASN A 26 -8.44 2.80 -4.34
CA ASN A 26 -9.66 3.57 -4.09
C ASN A 26 -9.71 4.17 -2.68
N GLN A 27 -8.67 3.99 -1.87
CA GLN A 27 -8.60 4.34 -0.45
C GLN A 27 -9.65 3.63 0.43
N SER A 28 -10.24 2.54 -0.06
CA SER A 28 -11.16 1.67 0.69
C SER A 28 -10.73 0.19 0.61
N GLY A 29 -9.44 -0.06 0.38
CA GLY A 29 -8.82 -1.38 0.35
C GLY A 29 -8.78 -2.04 -1.03
N ALA A 30 -9.54 -1.57 -2.01
CA ALA A 30 -9.45 -2.09 -3.37
C ALA A 30 -8.29 -1.45 -4.15
N TYR A 31 -7.71 -2.22 -5.07
CA TYR A 31 -6.58 -1.74 -5.85
C TYR A 31 -6.53 -2.34 -7.28
N HIS A 32 -5.77 -1.67 -8.12
CA HIS A 32 -5.21 -2.15 -9.38
C HIS A 32 -3.70 -2.13 -9.29
N CYS A 33 -3.06 -3.25 -9.54
CA CYS A 33 -1.61 -3.36 -9.60
C CYS A 33 -1.19 -4.27 -10.75
N THR A 34 -0.19 -3.82 -11.54
CA THR A 34 0.42 -4.59 -12.64
C THR A 34 1.74 -3.94 -13.05
N SER A 35 2.52 -4.56 -13.94
CA SER A 35 3.67 -3.89 -14.54
C SER A 35 3.23 -2.75 -15.47
N ILE A 36 4.12 -1.80 -15.76
CA ILE A 36 3.81 -0.67 -16.66
C ILE A 36 3.49 -1.11 -18.10
N VAL A 37 3.92 -2.32 -18.52
CA VAL A 37 3.56 -2.92 -19.82
C VAL A 37 2.25 -3.71 -19.78
N GLY A 38 1.63 -3.85 -18.59
CA GLY A 38 0.36 -4.55 -18.41
C GLY A 38 0.48 -6.06 -18.22
N CYS A 39 1.68 -6.62 -18.13
CA CYS A 39 1.92 -8.01 -17.79
C CYS A 39 1.91 -8.19 -16.27
N ASN A 40 1.06 -9.09 -15.75
CA ASN A 40 1.07 -9.44 -14.35
C ASN A 40 2.30 -10.28 -14.02
N THR A 41 3.08 -9.86 -13.01
CA THR A 41 4.31 -10.53 -12.59
C THR A 41 4.18 -11.21 -11.23
N ARG A 42 3.06 -10.99 -10.54
CA ARG A 42 2.72 -11.54 -9.22
C ARG A 42 1.28 -12.04 -9.22
N LYS A 43 0.97 -13.05 -8.43
CA LYS A 43 -0.41 -13.52 -8.24
C LYS A 43 -1.33 -12.46 -7.62
N GLN A 44 -0.78 -11.51 -6.86
CA GLN A 44 -1.53 -10.39 -6.30
C GLN A 44 -1.83 -9.27 -7.31
N HIS A 45 -1.27 -9.32 -8.52
CA HIS A 45 -1.61 -8.37 -9.57
C HIS A 45 -3.01 -8.58 -10.12
N GLY A 46 -3.66 -7.50 -10.49
CA GLY A 46 -4.99 -7.52 -11.11
C GLY A 46 -5.45 -6.13 -11.54
N LEU A 47 -6.41 -6.10 -12.44
CA LEU A 47 -7.12 -4.86 -12.84
C LEU A 47 -8.15 -4.45 -11.78
N LEU A 48 -8.83 -5.43 -11.18
CA LEU A 48 -9.78 -5.17 -10.10
C LEU A 48 -9.55 -6.20 -8.99
N VAL A 49 -8.92 -5.74 -7.92
CA VAL A 49 -8.72 -6.51 -6.69
C VAL A 49 -9.44 -5.78 -5.57
N ILE A 50 -10.33 -6.47 -4.88
CA ILE A 50 -11.21 -5.88 -3.88
C ILE A 50 -11.20 -6.66 -2.57
N PRO A 51 -11.32 -6.01 -1.41
CA PRO A 51 -11.64 -6.69 -0.16
C PRO A 51 -13.10 -7.19 -0.22
N ILE A 52 -13.35 -8.40 0.26
CA ILE A 52 -14.69 -8.97 0.37
C ILE A 52 -15.03 -9.14 1.84
N PRO A 53 -15.97 -8.37 2.41
CA PRO A 53 -16.30 -8.40 3.84
C PRO A 53 -16.70 -9.80 4.33
N GLU A 54 -17.46 -10.53 3.54
CA GLU A 54 -17.94 -11.86 3.83
C GLU A 54 -16.81 -12.92 3.83
N MET A 55 -15.62 -12.56 3.35
CA MET A 55 -14.40 -13.38 3.29
C MET A 55 -13.26 -12.74 4.09
N GLU A 56 -13.54 -12.32 5.33
CA GLU A 56 -12.56 -11.76 6.28
C GLU A 56 -11.89 -10.45 5.79
N ASN A 57 -12.55 -9.69 4.92
CA ASN A 57 -11.96 -8.51 4.26
C ASN A 57 -10.65 -8.79 3.50
N LYS A 58 -10.36 -10.03 3.17
CA LYS A 58 -9.17 -10.37 2.36
C LYS A 58 -9.32 -9.84 0.94
N PRO A 59 -8.22 -9.42 0.30
CA PRO A 59 -8.26 -8.96 -1.09
C PRO A 59 -8.44 -10.14 -2.05
N HIS A 60 -9.38 -10.00 -3.00
CA HIS A 60 -9.70 -11.00 -4.02
C HIS A 60 -9.55 -10.41 -5.42
N VAL A 61 -8.88 -11.13 -6.30
CA VAL A 61 -8.76 -10.78 -7.71
C VAL A 61 -10.01 -11.21 -8.45
N LEU A 62 -10.84 -10.28 -8.90
CA LEU A 62 -12.00 -10.56 -9.75
C LEU A 62 -11.64 -10.50 -11.23
N LEU A 63 -11.07 -9.36 -11.67
CA LEU A 63 -10.57 -9.15 -13.03
C LEU A 63 -9.04 -9.08 -12.98
N SER A 64 -8.37 -10.10 -13.51
CA SER A 64 -6.91 -10.19 -13.54
C SER A 64 -6.33 -9.24 -14.60
N SER A 65 -6.82 -9.34 -15.83
CA SER A 65 -6.37 -8.49 -16.94
C SER A 65 -7.48 -8.30 -17.97
N LEU A 66 -7.25 -7.38 -18.90
CA LEU A 66 -8.10 -7.13 -20.06
C LEU A 66 -7.16 -7.03 -21.25
N ASP A 67 -7.30 -7.97 -22.21
CA ASP A 67 -6.52 -7.93 -23.44
C ASP A 67 -7.28 -7.17 -24.52
N GLU A 68 -6.63 -6.17 -25.08
CA GLU A 68 -7.15 -5.38 -26.18
C GLU A 68 -6.57 -5.87 -27.50
N THR A 69 -7.40 -5.88 -28.52
CA THR A 69 -6.98 -6.11 -29.92
C THR A 69 -7.50 -4.99 -30.80
N VAL A 70 -6.60 -4.37 -31.55
CA VAL A 70 -6.95 -3.41 -32.60
C VAL A 70 -7.19 -4.18 -33.88
N ILE A 71 -8.37 -4.03 -34.49
CA ILE A 71 -8.71 -4.67 -35.77
C ILE A 71 -8.78 -3.60 -36.86
N GLN A 72 -7.93 -3.73 -37.85
CA GLN A 72 -7.91 -2.87 -39.02
C GLN A 72 -7.82 -3.70 -40.30
N HIS A 73 -8.67 -3.40 -41.31
CA HIS A 73 -8.74 -4.15 -42.57
C HIS A 73 -8.84 -5.67 -42.35
N GLY A 74 -9.52 -6.10 -41.27
CA GLY A 74 -9.64 -7.51 -40.87
C GLY A 74 -8.40 -8.10 -40.22
N ALA A 75 -7.29 -7.36 -40.11
CA ALA A 75 -6.08 -7.81 -39.42
C ALA A 75 -6.12 -7.48 -37.91
N PRO A 76 -5.97 -8.48 -37.04
CA PRO A 76 -5.93 -8.28 -35.59
C PRO A 76 -4.51 -7.95 -35.10
N PHE A 77 -4.40 -6.94 -34.24
CA PHE A 77 -3.17 -6.57 -33.55
C PHE A 77 -3.42 -6.63 -32.05
N ASN A 78 -2.97 -7.69 -31.40
CA ASN A 78 -3.18 -7.92 -29.98
C ASN A 78 -2.18 -7.10 -29.16
N LEU A 79 -2.69 -6.29 -28.21
CA LEU A 79 -1.91 -5.41 -27.33
C LEU A 79 -1.62 -6.05 -25.96
N GLY A 80 -2.17 -7.22 -25.68
CA GLY A 80 -1.95 -7.95 -24.42
C GLY A 80 -0.54 -8.52 -24.32
N ILE A 81 -0.17 -8.91 -23.10
CA ILE A 81 1.07 -9.64 -22.81
C ILE A 81 0.89 -10.47 -21.53
N HIS A 82 1.17 -11.77 -21.65
CA HIS A 82 1.24 -12.73 -20.54
C HIS A 82 2.51 -13.55 -20.65
N ARG A 83 3.00 -14.05 -19.52
CA ARG A 83 4.02 -15.08 -19.50
C ARG A 83 3.35 -16.44 -19.36
N TYR A 84 3.70 -17.39 -20.23
CA TYR A 84 3.19 -18.76 -20.23
C TYR A 84 4.27 -19.78 -19.88
N SER A 85 3.86 -20.99 -19.61
CA SER A 85 4.74 -22.13 -19.29
C SER A 85 5.95 -22.21 -20.23
N GLY A 86 7.12 -22.36 -19.62
CA GLY A 86 8.40 -22.31 -20.34
C GLY A 86 8.97 -20.91 -20.50
N GLY A 87 8.41 -19.89 -19.84
CA GLY A 87 8.93 -18.53 -19.84
C GLY A 87 8.65 -17.72 -21.11
N VAL A 88 7.70 -18.16 -21.93
CA VAL A 88 7.35 -17.53 -23.22
C VAL A 88 6.36 -16.39 -22.98
N TYR A 89 6.64 -15.20 -23.51
CA TYR A 89 5.72 -14.05 -23.49
C TYR A 89 4.86 -14.04 -24.76
N SER A 90 3.54 -14.08 -24.57
CA SER A 90 2.55 -14.06 -25.67
C SER A 90 1.22 -13.46 -25.16
N PRO A 91 0.50 -12.70 -26.00
CA PRO A 91 1.00 -12.06 -27.22
C PRO A 91 2.11 -11.04 -26.91
N ASN A 92 2.69 -10.45 -27.94
CA ASN A 92 3.82 -9.51 -27.78
C ASN A 92 3.37 -8.04 -27.89
N GLY A 93 2.26 -7.68 -27.25
CA GLY A 93 1.64 -6.36 -27.36
C GLY A 93 2.54 -5.20 -26.90
N HIS A 94 3.48 -5.45 -25.99
CA HIS A 94 4.46 -4.47 -25.53
C HIS A 94 5.30 -3.87 -26.68
N LYS A 95 5.52 -4.59 -27.77
CA LYS A 95 6.26 -4.11 -28.95
C LYS A 95 5.57 -2.96 -29.67
N TYR A 96 4.25 -2.79 -29.48
CA TYR A 96 3.48 -1.69 -30.04
C TYR A 96 3.50 -0.43 -29.20
N ILE A 97 3.99 -0.51 -27.94
CA ILE A 97 4.06 0.64 -27.04
C ILE A 97 5.08 1.65 -27.54
N ARG A 98 4.71 2.93 -27.56
CA ARG A 98 5.56 4.06 -27.93
C ARG A 98 6.06 4.82 -26.72
N GLU A 99 5.18 5.02 -25.77
CA GLU A 99 5.51 5.66 -24.51
C GLU A 99 4.54 5.27 -23.42
N PHE A 100 4.99 5.40 -22.20
CA PHE A 100 4.18 5.39 -20.99
C PHE A 100 4.44 6.69 -20.23
N ASP A 101 3.39 7.37 -19.82
CA ASP A 101 3.47 8.52 -18.92
C ASP A 101 2.45 8.42 -17.80
N CYS A 102 2.71 9.18 -16.74
CA CYS A 102 1.82 9.23 -15.59
C CYS A 102 1.76 10.64 -15.03
N GLU A 103 1.15 11.56 -15.76
CA GLU A 103 0.93 12.93 -15.29
C GLU A 103 -0.23 13.00 -14.30
N SER A 104 -1.47 12.98 -14.77
CA SER A 104 -2.66 12.87 -13.90
C SER A 104 -3.09 11.41 -13.71
N VAL A 105 -2.97 10.61 -14.77
CA VAL A 105 -3.31 9.19 -14.81
C VAL A 105 -2.23 8.41 -15.56
N PRO A 106 -2.07 7.09 -15.28
CA PRO A 106 -1.24 6.23 -16.11
C PRO A 106 -1.80 6.17 -17.52
N ARG A 107 -1.00 6.55 -18.49
CA ARG A 107 -1.34 6.53 -19.91
C ARG A 107 -0.29 5.76 -20.70
N THR A 108 -0.75 4.78 -21.46
CA THR A 108 0.07 4.03 -22.43
C THR A 108 -0.34 4.43 -23.84
N THR A 109 0.62 4.81 -24.67
CA THR A 109 0.41 5.13 -26.10
C THR A 109 0.91 3.97 -26.95
N TYR A 110 0.02 3.41 -27.76
CA TYR A 110 0.32 2.36 -28.73
C TYR A 110 0.35 2.92 -30.16
N ARG A 111 1.21 2.36 -31.00
CA ARG A 111 1.19 2.58 -32.45
C ARG A 111 1.25 1.24 -33.17
N VAL A 112 0.21 0.93 -33.92
CA VAL A 112 0.04 -0.34 -34.62
C VAL A 112 -0.79 -0.15 -35.87
N GLY A 113 -0.36 -0.75 -37.02
CA GLY A 113 -1.13 -0.74 -38.26
C GLY A 113 -1.55 0.66 -38.76
N GLY A 114 -0.78 1.72 -38.49
CA GLY A 114 -1.15 3.10 -38.86
C GLY A 114 -2.10 3.77 -37.85
N VAL A 115 -2.45 3.10 -36.75
CA VAL A 115 -3.28 3.61 -35.66
C VAL A 115 -2.42 4.12 -34.52
N ILE A 116 -2.83 5.22 -33.89
CA ILE A 116 -2.33 5.66 -32.57
C ILE A 116 -3.51 5.57 -31.59
N LEU A 117 -3.34 4.72 -30.56
CA LEU A 117 -4.32 4.48 -29.51
C LEU A 117 -3.70 4.83 -28.15
N THR A 118 -4.42 5.58 -27.32
CA THR A 118 -4.06 5.78 -25.92
C THR A 118 -4.96 4.98 -25.00
N LYS A 119 -4.38 4.44 -23.91
CA LYS A 119 -5.07 3.69 -22.87
C LYS A 119 -4.76 4.35 -21.52
N GLU A 120 -5.76 4.86 -20.85
CA GLU A 120 -5.66 5.54 -19.55
C GLU A 120 -6.45 4.78 -18.49
N LYS A 121 -5.85 4.58 -17.31
CA LYS A 121 -6.46 3.80 -16.22
C LYS A 121 -6.70 4.67 -14.99
N ILE A 122 -7.90 4.57 -14.43
CA ILE A 122 -8.29 5.33 -13.24
C ILE A 122 -9.10 4.42 -12.30
N PHE A 123 -8.77 4.46 -11.01
CA PHE A 123 -9.58 3.79 -9.98
C PHE A 123 -10.45 4.84 -9.31
N ILE A 124 -11.75 4.57 -9.15
CA ILE A 124 -12.71 5.54 -8.58
C ILE A 124 -12.55 5.55 -7.06
N SER A 125 -12.33 6.72 -6.50
CA SER A 125 -12.19 6.91 -5.05
C SER A 125 -13.47 6.51 -4.31
N GLY A 126 -13.35 5.67 -3.29
CA GLY A 126 -14.47 5.18 -2.48
C GLY A 126 -15.38 4.14 -3.15
N GLU A 127 -15.09 3.73 -4.40
CA GLU A 127 -15.83 2.67 -5.09
C GLU A 127 -14.92 1.52 -5.52
N ASN A 128 -15.44 0.29 -5.50
CA ASN A 128 -14.75 -0.88 -6.06
C ASN A 128 -14.94 -0.92 -7.58
N ARG A 129 -14.34 0.06 -8.28
CA ARG A 129 -14.49 0.28 -9.71
C ARG A 129 -13.25 0.83 -10.36
N ILE A 130 -12.82 0.18 -11.45
CA ILE A 130 -11.81 0.71 -12.37
C ILE A 130 -12.49 1.20 -13.65
N LEU A 131 -12.03 2.34 -14.15
CA LEU A 131 -12.36 2.84 -15.49
C LEU A 131 -11.10 2.85 -16.35
N ILE A 132 -11.24 2.42 -17.60
CA ILE A 132 -10.17 2.47 -18.60
C ILE A 132 -10.69 3.22 -19.81
N ARG A 133 -10.06 4.36 -20.13
CA ARG A 133 -10.39 5.16 -21.30
C ARG A 133 -9.45 4.82 -22.44
N TYR A 134 -10.03 4.51 -23.60
CA TYR A 134 -9.33 4.28 -24.85
C TYR A 134 -9.66 5.43 -25.78
N THR A 135 -8.66 6.12 -26.32
CA THR A 135 -8.84 7.20 -27.30
C THR A 135 -8.11 6.86 -28.58
N LEU A 136 -8.83 6.81 -29.69
CA LEU A 136 -8.27 6.63 -31.02
C LEU A 136 -7.75 7.98 -31.53
N VAL A 137 -6.48 8.27 -31.24
CA VAL A 137 -5.86 9.56 -31.58
C VAL A 137 -5.70 9.71 -33.09
N GLU A 138 -5.27 8.63 -33.77
CA GLU A 138 -5.07 8.62 -35.23
C GLU A 138 -5.47 7.27 -35.82
N ALA A 139 -6.19 7.34 -36.92
CA ALA A 139 -6.53 6.21 -37.79
C ALA A 139 -6.85 6.70 -39.20
N HIS A 140 -6.51 5.90 -40.22
CA HIS A 140 -6.76 6.19 -41.62
C HIS A 140 -7.86 5.30 -42.22
N SER A 141 -8.40 4.37 -41.44
CA SER A 141 -9.44 3.42 -41.86
C SER A 141 -10.36 3.06 -40.69
N PRO A 142 -11.52 2.46 -40.95
CA PRO A 142 -12.40 1.95 -39.88
C PRO A 142 -11.65 1.04 -38.92
N THR A 143 -11.82 1.27 -37.63
CA THR A 143 -11.12 0.56 -36.56
C THR A 143 -12.14 -0.03 -35.60
N THR A 144 -11.93 -1.27 -35.19
CA THR A 144 -12.71 -1.92 -34.13
C THR A 144 -11.73 -2.31 -33.02
N LEU A 145 -12.13 -2.04 -31.78
CA LEU A 145 -11.44 -2.54 -30.60
C LEU A 145 -12.15 -3.79 -30.10
N GLN A 146 -11.39 -4.85 -29.88
CA GLN A 146 -11.88 -6.07 -29.21
C GLN A 146 -11.27 -6.12 -27.81
N PHE A 147 -12.08 -6.52 -26.81
CA PHE A 147 -11.69 -6.57 -25.41
C PHE A 147 -12.00 -7.96 -24.84
N ARG A 148 -10.98 -8.63 -24.31
CA ARG A 148 -11.05 -9.98 -23.76
C ARG A 148 -10.71 -9.94 -22.27
N PRO A 149 -11.71 -10.09 -21.35
CA PRO A 149 -11.48 -10.09 -19.92
C PRO A 149 -10.97 -11.44 -19.43
N PHE A 150 -9.94 -11.43 -18.58
CA PHE A 150 -9.41 -12.59 -17.88
C PHE A 150 -9.87 -12.54 -16.42
N LEU A 151 -10.73 -13.47 -16.04
CA LEU A 151 -11.36 -13.55 -14.73
C LEU A 151 -10.66 -14.56 -13.83
N ALA A 152 -10.49 -14.22 -12.54
CA ALA A 152 -9.84 -15.08 -11.55
C ALA A 152 -10.81 -15.53 -10.44
N PHE A 153 -11.50 -14.60 -9.76
CA PHE A 153 -12.40 -14.85 -8.63
C PHE A 153 -11.75 -15.72 -7.56
N ARG A 154 -10.65 -15.25 -7.00
CA ARG A 154 -9.87 -15.94 -5.96
C ARG A 154 -9.24 -14.95 -4.98
N GLU A 155 -8.87 -15.43 -3.79
CA GLU A 155 -8.03 -14.65 -2.87
C GLU A 155 -6.71 -14.27 -3.55
N SER A 156 -6.19 -13.08 -3.29
CA SER A 156 -5.01 -12.54 -3.98
C SER A 156 -3.73 -13.35 -3.74
N ASN A 157 -3.64 -14.09 -2.64
CA ASN A 157 -2.50 -14.95 -2.32
C ASN A 157 -2.61 -16.37 -2.85
N GLU A 158 -3.79 -16.74 -3.38
CA GLU A 158 -4.05 -18.05 -3.97
C GLU A 158 -3.90 -18.02 -5.50
N LEU A 159 -4.00 -19.18 -6.12
CA LEU A 159 -3.94 -19.38 -7.57
C LEU A 159 -5.14 -20.20 -8.02
N CYS A 160 -5.72 -19.87 -9.17
CA CYS A 160 -6.81 -20.61 -9.78
C CYS A 160 -6.28 -21.64 -10.77
N MET A 161 -6.91 -22.82 -10.77
CA MET A 161 -6.69 -23.85 -11.79
C MET A 161 -8.01 -24.13 -12.51
N ALA A 162 -7.93 -24.51 -13.77
CA ALA A 162 -9.10 -24.87 -14.56
C ALA A 162 -9.93 -25.95 -13.85
N ASN A 163 -11.23 -25.69 -13.69
CA ASN A 163 -12.14 -26.57 -12.98
C ASN A 163 -13.54 -26.54 -13.60
N SER A 164 -14.37 -27.51 -13.26
CA SER A 164 -15.73 -27.65 -13.76
C SER A 164 -16.80 -27.05 -12.83
N SER A 165 -16.41 -26.50 -11.68
CA SER A 165 -17.34 -25.95 -10.69
C SER A 165 -17.69 -24.49 -10.92
N LEU A 166 -17.02 -23.83 -11.90
CA LEU A 166 -17.30 -22.43 -12.19
C LEU A 166 -18.68 -22.26 -12.86
N ASN A 167 -19.34 -21.15 -12.54
CA ASN A 167 -20.50 -20.70 -13.26
C ASN A 167 -20.07 -19.97 -14.54
N THR A 168 -20.44 -20.51 -15.69
CA THR A 168 -20.08 -19.97 -17.02
C THR A 168 -21.06 -18.91 -17.53
N ALA A 169 -22.18 -18.67 -16.81
CA ALA A 169 -23.21 -17.76 -17.26
C ALA A 169 -22.73 -16.30 -17.24
N CYS A 170 -23.06 -15.58 -18.30
CA CYS A 170 -22.95 -14.15 -18.40
C CYS A 170 -24.33 -13.54 -18.64
N GLU A 171 -24.72 -12.61 -17.80
CA GLU A 171 -25.99 -11.90 -17.92
C GLU A 171 -25.77 -10.59 -18.71
N GLU A 172 -26.66 -10.30 -19.68
CA GLU A 172 -26.62 -9.03 -20.38
C GLU A 172 -27.09 -7.89 -19.44
N VAL A 173 -26.30 -6.81 -19.41
CA VAL A 173 -26.61 -5.58 -18.69
C VAL A 173 -26.48 -4.38 -19.62
N SER A 174 -26.80 -3.18 -19.11
CA SER A 174 -26.68 -1.95 -19.93
C SER A 174 -25.28 -1.76 -20.48
N ASN A 175 -25.12 -1.89 -21.79
CA ASN A 175 -23.84 -1.80 -22.51
C ASN A 175 -22.74 -2.71 -21.96
N GLY A 176 -23.07 -3.95 -21.62
CA GLY A 176 -22.07 -4.87 -21.10
C GLY A 176 -22.62 -6.22 -20.67
N VAL A 177 -21.84 -6.93 -19.87
CA VAL A 177 -22.24 -8.19 -19.24
C VAL A 177 -21.85 -8.20 -17.75
N ALA A 178 -22.60 -9.01 -17.00
CA ALA A 178 -22.31 -9.33 -15.61
C ALA A 178 -21.93 -10.81 -15.49
N SER A 179 -20.98 -11.11 -14.61
CA SER A 179 -20.51 -12.48 -14.36
C SER A 179 -20.17 -12.67 -12.88
N CYS A 180 -20.48 -13.86 -12.35
CA CYS A 180 -20.07 -14.31 -11.03
C CYS A 180 -19.67 -15.78 -11.13
N LEU A 181 -18.37 -16.08 -11.02
CA LEU A 181 -17.85 -17.43 -11.29
C LEU A 181 -18.15 -18.42 -10.17
N TYR A 182 -18.22 -17.98 -8.92
CA TYR A 182 -18.42 -18.83 -7.76
C TYR A 182 -19.38 -18.20 -6.75
N ASN A 183 -20.15 -19.03 -6.06
CA ASN A 183 -21.04 -18.59 -4.99
C ASN A 183 -20.26 -17.88 -3.87
N GLY A 184 -20.87 -16.83 -3.30
CA GLY A 184 -20.25 -16.04 -2.23
C GLY A 184 -19.42 -14.85 -2.74
N TYR A 185 -19.09 -14.80 -4.02
CA TYR A 185 -18.45 -13.65 -4.64
C TYR A 185 -19.48 -12.61 -5.09
N PRO A 186 -19.11 -11.32 -5.09
CA PRO A 186 -19.94 -10.30 -5.69
C PRO A 186 -19.98 -10.45 -7.22
N THR A 187 -21.07 -10.05 -7.84
CA THR A 187 -21.19 -9.99 -9.29
C THR A 187 -20.27 -8.91 -9.86
N LEU A 188 -19.48 -9.28 -10.86
CA LEU A 188 -18.63 -8.37 -11.62
C LEU A 188 -19.40 -7.83 -12.83
N TYR A 189 -19.61 -6.52 -12.88
CA TYR A 189 -20.23 -5.81 -14.01
C TYR A 189 -19.13 -5.23 -14.90
N MET A 190 -19.12 -5.63 -16.16
CA MET A 190 -18.21 -5.15 -17.20
C MET A 190 -19.04 -4.37 -18.25
N GLN A 191 -18.92 -3.05 -18.26
CA GLN A 191 -19.76 -2.15 -19.04
C GLN A 191 -18.92 -1.16 -19.86
N PHE A 192 -19.50 -0.64 -20.94
CA PHE A 192 -18.87 0.37 -21.79
C PHE A 192 -19.72 1.63 -21.90
N SER A 193 -19.08 2.77 -22.13
CA SER A 193 -19.75 4.03 -22.48
C SER A 193 -20.53 3.96 -23.80
N HIS A 194 -20.09 3.08 -24.71
CA HIS A 194 -20.71 2.79 -26.00
C HIS A 194 -21.29 1.37 -25.97
N LYS A 195 -22.31 1.11 -26.79
CA LYS A 195 -22.91 -0.23 -26.87
C LYS A 195 -21.92 -1.20 -27.56
N PRO A 196 -21.39 -2.21 -26.84
CA PRO A 196 -20.55 -3.23 -27.44
C PRO A 196 -21.40 -4.31 -28.10
N LYS A 197 -20.77 -5.08 -29.00
CA LYS A 197 -21.24 -6.39 -29.39
C LYS A 197 -20.56 -7.42 -28.47
N TRP A 198 -21.33 -8.19 -27.74
CA TRP A 198 -20.82 -9.31 -26.95
C TRP A 198 -20.75 -10.57 -27.80
N VAL A 199 -19.64 -11.29 -27.73
CA VAL A 199 -19.42 -12.60 -28.36
C VAL A 199 -19.09 -13.60 -27.26
N ASN A 200 -19.98 -14.55 -27.06
CA ASN A 200 -19.78 -15.64 -26.11
C ASN A 200 -18.77 -16.65 -26.70
N ASP A 201 -17.58 -16.71 -26.11
CA ASP A 201 -16.43 -17.53 -26.56
C ASP A 201 -15.69 -18.03 -25.31
N PRO A 202 -16.35 -18.92 -24.51
CA PRO A 202 -15.86 -19.30 -23.18
C PRO A 202 -14.75 -20.33 -23.26
N HIS A 203 -13.60 -20.07 -22.64
CA HIS A 203 -12.50 -21.02 -22.48
C HIS A 203 -11.52 -20.64 -21.37
N TRP A 204 -10.73 -21.62 -20.94
CA TRP A 204 -9.62 -21.41 -20.04
C TRP A 204 -8.35 -21.05 -20.79
N TYR A 205 -7.63 -20.05 -20.29
CA TYR A 205 -6.24 -19.77 -20.65
C TYR A 205 -5.34 -20.42 -19.59
N ASN A 206 -4.65 -21.49 -19.99
CA ASN A 206 -3.90 -22.32 -19.06
C ASN A 206 -2.43 -21.94 -18.99
N GLY A 207 -1.80 -22.15 -17.83
CA GLY A 207 -0.38 -22.06 -17.62
C GLY A 207 0.19 -20.65 -17.68
N ILE A 208 -0.56 -19.66 -17.22
CA ILE A 208 -0.06 -18.30 -17.03
C ILE A 208 0.92 -18.29 -15.84
N GLU A 209 2.11 -17.71 -16.02
CA GLU A 209 3.18 -17.69 -15.02
C GLU A 209 3.41 -16.28 -14.46
N TYR A 210 3.68 -16.21 -13.16
CA TYR A 210 4.04 -15.00 -12.42
C TYR A 210 5.52 -15.01 -12.06
N VAL A 211 6.34 -14.27 -12.83
CA VAL A 211 7.81 -14.32 -12.74
C VAL A 211 8.37 -13.95 -11.37
N LYS A 212 7.73 -13.00 -10.67
CA LYS A 212 8.18 -12.60 -9.32
C LYS A 212 7.88 -13.65 -8.25
N ASP A 213 6.82 -14.42 -8.41
CA ASP A 213 6.53 -15.56 -7.54
C ASP A 213 7.45 -16.74 -7.84
N LEU A 214 7.77 -16.98 -9.12
CA LEU A 214 8.79 -17.95 -9.52
C LEU A 214 10.17 -17.63 -8.91
N GLU A 215 10.62 -16.37 -9.02
CA GLU A 215 11.89 -15.90 -8.42
C GLU A 215 11.94 -16.11 -6.90
N ARG A 216 10.80 -16.06 -6.23
CA ARG A 216 10.67 -16.30 -4.78
C ARG A 216 10.54 -17.77 -4.40
N GLY A 217 10.45 -18.68 -5.37
CA GLY A 217 10.27 -20.12 -5.13
C GLY A 217 8.90 -20.50 -4.54
N VAL A 218 7.86 -19.68 -4.78
CA VAL A 218 6.48 -19.97 -4.35
C VAL A 218 5.62 -20.39 -5.56
N PRO A 219 4.43 -20.99 -5.36
CA PRO A 219 3.52 -21.32 -6.47
C PRO A 219 3.22 -20.10 -7.34
N TYR A 220 3.37 -20.26 -8.66
CA TYR A 220 3.41 -19.14 -9.60
C TYR A 220 2.65 -19.36 -10.92
N THR A 221 2.01 -20.53 -11.11
CA THR A 221 1.30 -20.87 -12.35
C THR A 221 -0.21 -20.88 -12.10
N GLU A 222 -0.97 -20.24 -12.98
CA GLU A 222 -2.42 -20.06 -12.86
C GLU A 222 -3.12 -20.28 -14.20
N ASP A 223 -4.37 -20.74 -14.13
CA ASP A 223 -5.30 -20.76 -15.24
C ASP A 223 -6.37 -19.67 -15.02
N LEU A 224 -6.67 -18.89 -16.07
CA LEU A 224 -7.67 -17.83 -16.00
C LEU A 224 -8.85 -18.10 -16.93
N TRP A 225 -10.05 -17.81 -16.45
CA TRP A 225 -11.29 -17.96 -17.21
C TRP A 225 -11.55 -16.74 -18.09
N VAL A 226 -11.89 -16.99 -19.35
CA VAL A 226 -12.33 -15.98 -20.30
C VAL A 226 -13.74 -16.37 -20.78
N PRO A 227 -14.79 -15.60 -20.45
CA PRO A 227 -16.16 -15.94 -20.85
C PRO A 227 -16.47 -15.60 -22.31
N GLY A 228 -15.66 -14.76 -22.94
CA GLY A 228 -15.84 -14.26 -24.29
C GLY A 228 -15.15 -12.93 -24.50
N TYR A 229 -15.64 -12.14 -25.47
CA TYR A 229 -15.06 -10.85 -25.76
C TYR A 229 -16.09 -9.83 -26.25
N PHE A 230 -15.74 -8.55 -26.12
CA PHE A 230 -16.52 -7.43 -26.63
C PHE A 230 -15.89 -6.88 -27.89
N GLU A 231 -16.71 -6.41 -28.83
CA GLU A 231 -16.28 -5.64 -30.02
C GLU A 231 -16.95 -4.27 -29.99
N VAL A 232 -16.15 -3.21 -30.12
CA VAL A 232 -16.63 -1.83 -30.15
C VAL A 232 -15.95 -1.10 -31.31
N PRO A 233 -16.69 -0.66 -32.34
CA PRO A 233 -16.15 0.21 -33.37
C PRO A 233 -15.81 1.58 -32.76
N ILE A 234 -14.72 2.17 -33.23
CA ILE A 234 -14.24 3.48 -32.76
C ILE A 234 -13.73 4.31 -33.92
N LYS A 235 -13.98 5.62 -33.89
CA LYS A 235 -13.55 6.57 -34.92
C LYS A 235 -12.40 7.44 -34.41
N LYS A 236 -11.60 7.97 -35.33
CA LYS A 236 -10.55 8.94 -35.01
C LYS A 236 -11.11 10.09 -34.18
N GLY A 237 -10.42 10.42 -33.08
CA GLY A 237 -10.82 11.47 -32.12
C GLY A 237 -11.85 11.01 -31.08
N GLU A 238 -12.40 9.80 -31.20
CA GLU A 238 -13.39 9.25 -30.26
C GLU A 238 -12.72 8.57 -29.07
N SER A 239 -13.42 8.58 -27.93
CA SER A 239 -12.98 7.87 -26.72
C SER A 239 -14.07 6.91 -26.25
N ILE A 240 -13.67 5.73 -25.82
CA ILE A 240 -14.51 4.70 -25.21
C ILE A 240 -14.02 4.47 -23.78
N ILE A 241 -14.94 4.38 -22.83
CA ILE A 241 -14.63 4.01 -21.45
C ILE A 241 -15.14 2.60 -21.17
N PHE A 242 -14.24 1.70 -20.78
CA PHE A 242 -14.55 0.42 -20.15
C PHE A 242 -14.64 0.61 -18.64
N SER A 243 -15.62 -0.01 -18.01
CA SER A 243 -15.85 -0.03 -16.57
C SER A 243 -15.91 -1.45 -16.06
N ALA A 244 -15.14 -1.78 -15.03
CA ALA A 244 -15.32 -3.01 -14.26
C ALA A 244 -15.55 -2.66 -12.78
N GLY A 245 -16.60 -3.23 -12.19
CA GLY A 245 -16.97 -2.96 -10.79
C GLY A 245 -18.03 -3.92 -10.27
N ILE A 246 -18.33 -3.87 -8.96
CA ILE A 246 -19.27 -4.79 -8.30
C ILE A 246 -20.72 -4.25 -8.24
N LYS A 247 -20.99 -3.16 -8.92
CA LYS A 247 -22.34 -2.59 -9.06
C LYS A 247 -22.58 -2.20 -10.52
N GLU A 248 -23.78 -2.39 -11.01
CA GLU A 248 -24.18 -1.86 -12.30
C GLU A 248 -24.25 -0.32 -12.24
N VAL A 249 -23.84 0.34 -13.31
CA VAL A 249 -23.96 1.81 -13.47
C VAL A 249 -24.56 2.16 -14.81
N SER A 250 -25.14 3.35 -14.89
CA SER A 250 -25.60 3.86 -16.18
C SER A 250 -24.40 4.13 -17.09
N PRO A 251 -24.35 3.58 -18.31
CA PRO A 251 -23.27 3.86 -19.27
C PRO A 251 -23.05 5.35 -19.55
N ARG A 252 -24.13 6.15 -19.49
CA ARG A 252 -24.07 7.61 -19.68
C ARG A 252 -23.32 8.33 -18.56
N SER A 253 -23.20 7.73 -17.35
CA SER A 253 -22.49 8.33 -16.23
C SER A 253 -20.97 8.16 -16.30
N LEU A 254 -20.45 7.21 -17.10
CA LEU A 254 -19.04 6.82 -17.12
C LEU A 254 -18.10 7.98 -17.47
N ASN A 255 -18.45 8.80 -18.47
CA ASN A 255 -17.66 9.98 -18.82
C ASN A 255 -17.59 10.98 -17.66
N LYS A 256 -18.73 11.26 -17.02
CA LYS A 256 -18.79 12.18 -15.87
C LYS A 256 -18.01 11.64 -14.67
N MET A 257 -18.09 10.35 -14.40
CA MET A 257 -17.30 9.69 -13.34
C MET A 257 -15.81 9.83 -13.61
N TYR A 258 -15.39 9.57 -14.85
CA TYR A 258 -14.00 9.66 -15.28
C TYR A 258 -13.46 11.09 -15.12
N GLU A 259 -14.15 12.10 -15.64
CA GLU A 259 -13.72 13.50 -15.57
C GLU A 259 -13.71 14.03 -14.12
N LYS A 260 -14.69 13.66 -13.30
CA LYS A 260 -14.71 14.01 -11.87
C LYS A 260 -13.49 13.46 -11.15
N GLU A 261 -13.13 12.20 -11.39
CA GLU A 261 -11.99 11.55 -10.75
C GLU A 261 -10.66 12.18 -11.20
N ILE A 262 -10.50 12.49 -12.50
CA ILE A 262 -9.31 13.21 -12.99
C ILE A 262 -9.17 14.58 -12.33
N ALA A 263 -10.24 15.34 -12.22
CA ALA A 263 -10.21 16.68 -11.64
C ALA A 263 -9.75 16.70 -10.17
N SER A 264 -9.94 15.59 -9.46
CA SER A 264 -9.48 15.44 -8.06
C SER A 264 -8.02 15.03 -7.91
N ARG A 265 -7.32 14.67 -9.01
CA ARG A 265 -5.97 14.13 -8.97
C ARG A 265 -4.91 15.22 -8.93
N THR A 266 -3.90 15.04 -8.09
CA THR A 266 -2.68 15.86 -8.11
C THR A 266 -1.84 15.48 -9.33
N CYS A 267 -1.51 16.47 -10.17
CA CYS A 267 -0.63 16.27 -11.33
C CYS A 267 0.81 15.93 -10.88
N ARG A 268 1.41 14.87 -11.45
CA ARG A 268 2.78 14.44 -11.15
C ARG A 268 3.80 15.23 -11.98
N SER A 269 3.82 16.54 -11.78
CA SER A 269 4.73 17.46 -12.48
C SER A 269 6.11 17.61 -11.82
N SER A 270 6.29 17.04 -10.61
CA SER A 270 7.53 17.08 -9.85
C SER A 270 7.70 15.80 -9.02
N PHE A 271 8.92 15.58 -8.50
CA PHE A 271 9.20 14.48 -7.58
C PHE A 271 8.33 14.56 -6.32
N TYR A 272 8.20 15.75 -5.73
CA TYR A 272 7.33 15.98 -4.56
C TYR A 272 5.88 15.58 -4.84
N ASN A 273 5.32 15.99 -5.99
CA ASN A 273 3.96 15.59 -6.37
C ASN A 273 3.82 14.08 -6.61
N CYS A 274 4.88 13.41 -7.06
CA CYS A 274 4.90 11.95 -7.16
C CYS A 274 4.83 11.30 -5.78
N LEU A 275 5.63 11.81 -4.80
CA LEU A 275 5.58 11.33 -3.41
C LEU A 275 4.22 11.59 -2.77
N LYS A 276 3.64 12.77 -2.98
CA LYS A 276 2.30 13.15 -2.52
C LYS A 276 1.21 12.18 -3.00
N ASN A 277 1.26 11.81 -4.29
CA ASN A 277 0.36 10.80 -4.84
C ASN A 277 0.64 9.39 -4.30
N ALA A 278 1.91 9.04 -4.08
CA ALA A 278 2.29 7.74 -3.52
C ALA A 278 1.77 7.59 -2.08
N ALA A 279 1.97 8.60 -1.24
CA ALA A 279 1.51 8.60 0.15
C ALA A 279 0.00 8.32 0.26
N LYS A 280 -0.81 9.01 -0.54
CA LYS A 280 -2.27 8.84 -0.55
C LYS A 280 -2.76 7.45 -0.98
N GLN A 281 -1.93 6.67 -1.69
CA GLN A 281 -2.31 5.30 -2.07
C GLN A 281 -2.45 4.37 -0.86
N PHE A 282 -1.75 4.66 0.25
CA PHE A 282 -1.73 3.81 1.44
C PHE A 282 -2.87 4.09 2.42
N TYR A 283 -3.66 5.14 2.20
CA TYR A 283 -4.81 5.41 3.07
C TYR A 283 -5.89 4.36 2.86
N LEU A 284 -6.45 3.89 3.97
CA LEU A 284 -7.61 3.01 4.02
C LEU A 284 -8.66 3.69 4.89
N LYS A 285 -9.77 4.09 4.28
CA LYS A 285 -10.91 4.74 4.94
C LYS A 285 -12.13 3.84 4.83
N ASP A 286 -12.63 3.41 5.95
CA ASP A 286 -13.84 2.58 6.01
C ASP A 286 -14.74 2.99 7.19
N LYS A 287 -15.80 2.21 7.45
CA LYS A 287 -16.77 2.48 8.53
C LYS A 287 -16.18 2.36 9.94
N ASP A 288 -15.05 1.66 10.09
CA ASP A 288 -14.42 1.38 11.38
C ASP A 288 -13.32 2.40 11.69
N GLY A 289 -12.94 3.26 10.76
CA GLY A 289 -11.96 4.33 10.93
C GLY A 289 -11.07 4.57 9.73
N ASP A 290 -10.06 5.40 9.95
CA ASP A 290 -9.02 5.73 8.98
C ASP A 290 -7.70 5.06 9.38
N PHE A 291 -7.06 4.40 8.42
CA PHE A 291 -5.86 3.59 8.64
C PHE A 291 -4.79 3.88 7.57
N ILE A 292 -3.56 3.40 7.81
CA ILE A 292 -2.51 3.29 6.81
C ILE A 292 -2.21 1.81 6.55
N LEU A 293 -2.36 1.37 5.31
CA LEU A 293 -1.88 0.06 4.88
C LEU A 293 -0.36 0.05 4.78
N SER A 294 0.28 -0.98 5.30
CA SER A 294 1.74 -1.10 5.33
C SER A 294 2.37 -1.30 3.96
N GLY A 295 1.58 -1.74 2.97
CA GLY A 295 2.05 -1.92 1.60
C GLY A 295 1.04 -2.63 0.71
N TYR A 296 1.22 -2.47 -0.59
CA TYR A 296 0.48 -3.16 -1.63
C TYR A 296 1.45 -4.07 -2.43
N PRO A 297 0.97 -5.17 -2.97
CA PRO A 297 -0.39 -5.72 -2.98
C PRO A 297 -0.74 -6.67 -1.81
N TRP A 298 0.07 -6.77 -0.78
CA TRP A 298 -0.10 -7.70 0.37
C TRP A 298 -0.57 -7.02 1.66
N GLY A 299 -1.07 -5.83 1.59
CA GLY A 299 -1.30 -4.88 2.66
C GLY A 299 -2.08 -5.40 3.86
N THR A 300 -1.48 -5.16 5.04
CA THR A 300 -2.12 -5.20 6.36
C THR A 300 -1.91 -3.86 7.04
N VAL A 301 -2.69 -3.56 8.06
CA VAL A 301 -2.45 -2.40 8.93
C VAL A 301 -1.55 -2.85 10.08
N LEU A 302 -0.34 -2.29 10.16
CA LEU A 302 0.64 -2.57 11.20
C LEU A 302 0.83 -1.33 12.08
N ALA A 303 0.75 -1.48 13.39
CA ALA A 303 0.87 -0.39 14.35
C ALA A 303 2.18 0.41 14.18
N ARG A 304 3.32 -0.30 14.10
CA ARG A 304 4.63 0.33 13.89
C ARG A 304 4.66 1.15 12.61
N ASN A 305 4.22 0.56 11.49
CA ASN A 305 4.22 1.25 10.21
C ASN A 305 3.30 2.46 10.22
N THR A 306 2.14 2.37 10.92
CA THR A 306 1.23 3.49 11.09
C THR A 306 1.92 4.64 11.82
N PHE A 307 2.41 4.46 13.04
CA PHE A 307 3.00 5.55 13.82
C PHE A 307 4.28 6.12 13.19
N MET A 308 5.16 5.27 12.63
CA MET A 308 6.40 5.72 11.99
C MET A 308 6.17 6.47 10.67
N SER A 309 5.19 6.06 9.86
CA SER A 309 4.95 6.68 8.56
C SER A 309 3.96 7.85 8.59
N LEU A 310 3.13 7.93 9.63
CA LEU A 310 2.04 8.90 9.73
C LEU A 310 2.49 10.36 9.51
N PRO A 311 3.55 10.87 10.16
CA PRO A 311 4.01 12.24 9.90
C PRO A 311 4.40 12.48 8.44
N GLY A 312 5.15 11.55 7.85
CA GLY A 312 5.62 11.67 6.47
C GLY A 312 4.53 11.51 5.41
N THR A 313 3.53 10.66 5.67
CA THR A 313 2.43 10.41 4.73
C THR A 313 1.29 11.40 4.84
N THR A 314 1.28 12.25 5.88
CA THR A 314 0.22 13.23 6.13
C THR A 314 0.76 14.65 6.32
N LEU A 315 1.46 14.95 7.41
CA LEU A 315 1.93 16.30 7.74
C LEU A 315 2.88 16.87 6.68
N ALA A 316 3.82 16.06 6.19
CA ALA A 316 4.77 16.48 5.16
C ALA A 316 4.13 16.82 3.79
N ILE A 317 2.85 16.50 3.61
CA ILE A 317 2.08 16.79 2.40
C ILE A 317 0.85 17.67 2.67
N ASP A 318 0.84 18.39 3.79
CA ASP A 318 -0.20 19.35 4.23
C ASP A 318 -1.58 18.71 4.48
N HIS A 319 -1.62 17.46 4.97
CA HIS A 319 -2.81 16.69 5.26
C HIS A 319 -3.01 16.47 6.78
N LYS A 320 -3.19 17.58 7.50
CA LYS A 320 -3.40 17.57 8.97
C LYS A 320 -4.63 16.74 9.37
N ASP A 321 -5.74 16.89 8.67
CA ASP A 321 -6.99 16.19 9.02
C ASP A 321 -6.85 14.67 8.88
N ASP A 322 -6.11 14.20 7.86
CA ASP A 322 -5.80 12.78 7.72
C ASP A 322 -4.89 12.27 8.86
N PHE A 323 -3.91 13.09 9.30
CA PHE A 323 -3.13 12.76 10.50
C PHE A 323 -4.02 12.56 11.71
N GLU A 324 -4.86 13.54 12.01
CA GLU A 324 -5.72 13.53 13.20
C GLU A 324 -6.70 12.36 13.19
N SER A 325 -7.29 12.05 12.04
CA SER A 325 -8.23 10.95 11.90
C SER A 325 -7.56 9.57 12.08
N ILE A 326 -6.42 9.36 11.42
CA ILE A 326 -5.66 8.11 11.52
C ILE A 326 -5.08 7.95 12.93
N MET A 327 -4.55 9.04 13.52
CA MET A 327 -4.02 9.04 14.87
C MET A 327 -5.12 8.71 15.90
N ALA A 328 -6.32 9.25 15.74
CA ALA A 328 -7.46 8.94 16.61
C ALA A 328 -7.81 7.45 16.58
N THR A 329 -7.85 6.85 15.38
CA THR A 329 -8.12 5.40 15.22
C THR A 329 -7.01 4.56 15.87
N ALA A 330 -5.73 4.86 15.56
CA ALA A 330 -4.59 4.09 16.05
C ALA A 330 -4.41 4.23 17.58
N SER A 331 -4.58 5.43 18.12
CA SER A 331 -4.45 5.68 19.55
C SER A 331 -5.60 5.06 20.36
N ALA A 332 -6.82 5.00 19.82
CA ALA A 332 -7.93 4.31 20.47
C ALA A 332 -7.63 2.82 20.67
N GLU A 333 -7.09 2.14 19.63
CA GLU A 333 -6.67 0.74 19.73
C GLU A 333 -5.49 0.55 20.69
N LEU A 334 -4.51 1.47 20.70
CA LEU A 334 -3.41 1.43 21.65
C LEU A 334 -3.89 1.60 23.09
N VAL A 335 -4.76 2.57 23.36
CA VAL A 335 -5.33 2.82 24.70
C VAL A 335 -6.16 1.62 25.18
N LYS A 336 -6.94 0.99 24.28
CA LYS A 336 -7.67 -0.23 24.59
C LYS A 336 -6.70 -1.35 24.99
N TYR A 337 -5.65 -1.59 24.22
CA TYR A 337 -4.62 -2.59 24.55
C TYR A 337 -3.96 -2.29 25.90
N MET A 338 -3.52 -1.06 26.14
CA MET A 338 -2.87 -0.66 27.40
C MET A 338 -3.78 -0.86 28.63
N GLY A 339 -5.10 -0.73 28.46
CA GLY A 339 -6.05 -0.89 29.56
C GLY A 339 -6.54 -2.32 29.78
N THR A 340 -6.59 -3.15 28.74
CA THR A 340 -7.24 -4.47 28.78
C THR A 340 -6.34 -5.64 28.37
N GLY A 341 -5.22 -5.38 27.70
CA GLY A 341 -4.36 -6.40 27.06
C GLY A 341 -4.98 -7.01 25.80
N GLU A 342 -6.16 -6.53 25.34
CA GLU A 342 -6.85 -7.09 24.17
C GLU A 342 -6.18 -6.62 22.87
N LEU A 343 -5.84 -7.56 22.00
CA LEU A 343 -5.24 -7.28 20.70
C LEU A 343 -6.26 -6.68 19.74
N SER A 344 -5.82 -5.74 18.92
CA SER A 344 -6.65 -5.18 17.86
C SER A 344 -6.90 -6.19 16.74
N ALA A 345 -8.14 -6.31 16.30
CA ALA A 345 -8.51 -7.10 15.13
C ALA A 345 -8.11 -6.41 13.81
N ARG A 346 -7.88 -5.10 13.83
CA ARG A 346 -7.62 -4.27 12.63
C ARG A 346 -6.17 -3.81 12.52
N ILE A 347 -5.51 -3.53 13.65
CA ILE A 347 -4.14 -3.00 13.71
C ILE A 347 -3.24 -4.06 14.33
N HIS A 348 -2.51 -4.80 13.51
CA HIS A 348 -1.64 -5.86 14.00
C HIS A 348 -0.38 -5.33 14.67
N GLY A 349 0.12 -6.06 15.66
CA GLY A 349 1.34 -5.73 16.40
C GLY A 349 1.20 -4.51 17.30
N ILE A 350 -0.01 -4.22 17.79
CA ILE A 350 -0.26 -3.12 18.76
C ILE A 350 0.41 -3.40 20.12
N ASP A 351 0.69 -4.66 20.40
CA ASP A 351 1.32 -5.21 21.59
C ASP A 351 2.86 -5.20 21.58
N LEU A 352 3.47 -4.72 20.50
CA LEU A 352 4.91 -4.67 20.40
C LEU A 352 5.52 -3.56 21.27
N PRO A 353 6.69 -3.79 21.91
CA PRO A 353 7.22 -2.90 22.95
C PRO A 353 7.64 -1.51 22.46
N ASP A 354 7.92 -1.34 21.16
CA ASP A 354 8.29 -0.05 20.60
C ASP A 354 7.07 0.82 20.19
N ILE A 355 5.87 0.27 20.18
CA ILE A 355 4.67 0.97 19.70
C ILE A 355 4.33 2.20 20.54
N PRO A 356 4.30 2.14 21.89
CA PRO A 356 4.07 3.31 22.71
C PRO A 356 5.08 4.44 22.45
N LEU A 357 6.35 4.08 22.22
CA LEU A 357 7.43 5.04 21.95
C LEU A 357 7.24 5.74 20.60
N TRP A 358 6.89 4.99 19.54
CA TRP A 358 6.61 5.54 18.23
C TRP A 358 5.32 6.39 18.21
N ALA A 359 4.32 6.05 19.03
CA ALA A 359 3.12 6.86 19.17
C ALA A 359 3.44 8.26 19.72
N VAL A 360 4.27 8.35 20.77
CA VAL A 360 4.73 9.63 21.34
C VAL A 360 5.56 10.41 20.31
N TRP A 361 6.46 9.74 19.56
CA TRP A 361 7.24 10.37 18.50
C TRP A 361 6.35 10.95 17.40
N ALA A 362 5.29 10.25 16.98
CA ALA A 362 4.36 10.76 15.98
C ALA A 362 3.64 12.03 16.47
N ILE A 363 3.24 12.08 17.75
CA ILE A 363 2.65 13.27 18.38
C ILE A 363 3.67 14.42 18.43
N GLN A 364 4.94 14.14 18.75
CA GLN A 364 6.01 15.13 18.71
C GLN A 364 6.15 15.75 17.31
N GLN A 365 6.08 14.93 16.25
CA GLN A 365 6.11 15.45 14.88
C GLN A 365 4.87 16.31 14.56
N TYR A 366 3.71 16.00 15.13
CA TYR A 366 2.53 16.88 15.03
C TYR A 366 2.77 18.23 15.73
N ALA A 367 3.32 18.24 16.96
CA ALA A 367 3.66 19.46 17.67
C ALA A 367 4.63 20.33 16.86
N LYS A 368 5.63 19.72 16.23
CA LYS A 368 6.66 20.39 15.44
C LYS A 368 6.13 21.00 14.12
N ASN A 369 5.22 20.28 13.44
CA ASN A 369 4.74 20.69 12.11
C ASN A 369 3.47 21.55 12.17
N ILE A 370 2.67 21.42 13.23
CA ILE A 370 1.42 22.17 13.39
C ILE A 370 1.54 23.21 14.49
N SER A 371 1.58 22.77 15.76
CA SER A 371 1.70 23.66 16.92
C SER A 371 1.82 22.85 18.21
N THR A 372 2.67 23.29 19.13
CA THR A 372 2.79 22.73 20.49
C THR A 372 1.48 22.88 21.26
N THR A 373 0.81 24.02 21.15
CA THR A 373 -0.49 24.26 21.80
C THR A 373 -1.54 23.26 21.31
N ALA A 374 -1.66 23.07 19.99
CA ALA A 374 -2.60 22.11 19.43
C ALA A 374 -2.26 20.65 19.81
N ALA A 375 -0.98 20.33 19.94
CA ALA A 375 -0.54 19.01 20.42
C ALA A 375 -0.88 18.81 21.89
N HIS A 376 -0.69 19.82 22.72
CA HIS A 376 -1.08 19.80 24.13
C HIS A 376 -2.61 19.58 24.27
N GLU A 377 -3.41 20.43 23.63
CA GLU A 377 -4.88 20.34 23.70
C GLU A 377 -5.44 18.97 23.26
N LYS A 378 -4.81 18.33 22.25
CA LYS A 378 -5.33 17.10 21.68
C LYS A 378 -4.73 15.82 22.24
N TYR A 379 -3.47 15.85 22.63
CA TYR A 379 -2.70 14.62 22.86
C TYR A 379 -1.99 14.57 24.21
N MET A 380 -2.05 15.62 25.04
CA MET A 380 -1.35 15.62 26.34
C MET A 380 -1.79 14.45 27.23
N ASP A 381 -3.09 14.21 27.36
CA ASP A 381 -3.63 13.10 28.15
C ASP A 381 -3.15 11.72 27.64
N LEU A 382 -3.03 11.58 26.31
CA LEU A 382 -2.52 10.36 25.70
C LEU A 382 -1.02 10.16 25.97
N VAL A 383 -0.23 11.24 25.85
CA VAL A 383 1.21 11.22 26.15
C VAL A 383 1.45 10.85 27.60
N GLU A 384 0.76 11.50 28.53
CA GLU A 384 0.83 11.21 29.97
C GLU A 384 0.47 9.75 30.27
N LYS A 385 -0.63 9.27 29.68
CA LYS A 385 -1.06 7.87 29.82
C LYS A 385 -0.03 6.86 29.32
N ILE A 386 0.62 7.13 28.17
CA ILE A 386 1.66 6.27 27.62
C ILE A 386 2.90 6.28 28.52
N ILE A 387 3.35 7.45 28.96
CA ILE A 387 4.53 7.57 29.82
C ILE A 387 4.31 6.82 31.15
N ASN A 388 3.16 7.04 31.81
CA ASN A 388 2.83 6.36 33.06
C ASN A 388 2.71 4.83 32.86
N TYR A 389 2.09 4.37 31.76
CA TYR A 389 2.01 2.94 31.42
C TYR A 389 3.40 2.27 31.34
N ILE A 390 4.38 2.97 30.77
CA ILE A 390 5.76 2.47 30.66
C ILE A 390 6.46 2.53 32.04
N LEU A 391 6.35 3.64 32.77
CA LEU A 391 6.99 3.82 34.07
C LEU A 391 6.49 2.84 35.15
N GLU A 392 5.23 2.48 35.09
CA GLU A 392 4.61 1.50 35.99
C GLU A 392 4.92 0.04 35.59
N ASN A 393 5.70 -0.17 34.52
CA ASN A 393 6.04 -1.48 33.98
C ASN A 393 4.80 -2.33 33.62
N ASN A 394 3.76 -1.68 33.12
CA ASN A 394 2.52 -2.35 32.73
C ASN A 394 2.62 -3.07 31.37
N HIS A 395 3.64 -2.74 30.55
CA HIS A 395 3.85 -3.44 29.29
C HIS A 395 4.53 -4.80 29.55
N PRO A 396 4.00 -5.93 28.99
CA PRO A 396 4.52 -7.27 29.28
C PRO A 396 5.96 -7.49 28.81
N ASN A 397 6.46 -6.70 27.86
CA ASN A 397 7.81 -6.85 27.28
C ASN A 397 8.55 -5.51 27.08
N LEU A 398 8.30 -4.53 27.96
CA LEU A 398 9.09 -3.29 28.05
C LEU A 398 9.15 -2.87 29.51
N GLN A 399 10.34 -2.88 30.10
CA GLN A 399 10.54 -2.62 31.52
C GLN A 399 11.49 -1.45 31.72
N VAL A 400 11.16 -0.55 32.63
CA VAL A 400 12.04 0.52 33.11
C VAL A 400 12.86 -0.03 34.28
N ASP A 401 14.17 -0.03 34.12
CA ASP A 401 15.11 -0.53 35.10
C ASP A 401 15.57 0.58 36.09
N GLY A 402 16.35 0.16 37.10
CA GLY A 402 16.83 1.06 38.15
C GLY A 402 17.69 2.24 37.66
N ASN A 403 18.23 2.20 36.44
CA ASN A 403 18.95 3.29 35.78
C ASN A 403 18.06 4.18 34.89
N ALA A 404 16.75 4.05 34.98
CA ALA A 404 15.74 4.70 34.17
C ALA A 404 15.71 4.34 32.68
N MET A 405 16.53 3.38 32.25
CA MET A 405 16.56 2.86 30.88
C MET A 405 15.54 1.75 30.70
N VAL A 406 15.16 1.48 29.45
CA VAL A 406 14.19 0.43 29.13
C VAL A 406 14.86 -0.79 28.54
N SER A 407 14.40 -1.98 28.98
CA SER A 407 14.85 -3.28 28.51
C SER A 407 13.70 -4.11 27.93
N THR A 408 14.02 -5.08 27.06
CA THR A 408 13.04 -5.95 26.37
C THR A 408 13.61 -7.33 26.12
N ILE A 409 12.74 -8.32 25.82
CA ILE A 409 13.14 -9.71 25.53
C ILE A 409 12.76 -10.04 24.07
N GLY A 410 13.77 -10.20 23.23
CA GLY A 410 13.63 -10.46 21.77
C GLY A 410 14.21 -11.80 21.31
N THR A 411 14.36 -12.77 22.22
CA THR A 411 14.99 -14.06 21.90
C THR A 411 14.11 -15.01 21.10
N SER A 412 12.80 -14.96 21.29
CA SER A 412 11.83 -15.85 20.63
C SER A 412 11.00 -15.14 19.57
N THR A 413 10.70 -13.86 19.75
CA THR A 413 9.93 -13.02 18.84
C THR A 413 10.64 -11.70 18.60
N PRO A 414 10.61 -11.15 17.36
CA PRO A 414 11.18 -9.83 17.09
C PRO A 414 10.44 -8.73 17.84
N VAL A 415 11.17 -7.80 18.44
CA VAL A 415 10.61 -6.70 19.25
C VAL A 415 10.64 -5.34 18.55
N SER A 416 11.32 -5.23 17.40
CA SER A 416 11.52 -3.98 16.68
C SER A 416 11.19 -4.13 15.19
N TRP A 417 11.51 -3.11 14.39
CA TRP A 417 11.37 -3.15 12.94
C TRP A 417 12.26 -4.24 12.29
N MET A 418 13.31 -4.70 12.97
CA MET A 418 14.15 -5.83 12.56
C MET A 418 13.43 -7.15 12.86
N ASN A 419 12.42 -7.47 12.07
CA ASN A 419 11.46 -8.54 12.34
C ASN A 419 11.60 -9.77 11.44
N SER A 420 12.71 -9.93 10.73
CA SER A 420 12.95 -11.11 9.89
C SER A 420 13.08 -12.37 10.74
N MET A 421 12.40 -13.42 10.30
CA MET A 421 12.39 -14.75 10.95
C MET A 421 13.03 -15.79 10.04
N MET A 422 13.77 -16.72 10.64
CA MET A 422 14.32 -17.89 9.97
C MET A 422 14.16 -19.12 10.88
N TRP A 423 13.54 -20.17 10.35
CA TRP A 423 13.23 -21.40 11.10
C TRP A 423 12.50 -21.15 12.43
N GLY A 424 11.55 -20.20 12.44
CA GLY A 424 10.74 -19.87 13.61
C GLY A 424 11.45 -19.06 14.70
N LYS A 425 12.63 -18.48 14.40
CA LYS A 425 13.38 -17.62 15.32
C LYS A 425 13.76 -16.30 14.65
N PRO A 426 13.90 -15.20 15.42
CA PRO A 426 14.46 -13.95 14.91
C PRO A 426 15.85 -14.17 14.28
N VAL A 427 16.10 -13.60 13.10
CA VAL A 427 17.43 -13.62 12.47
C VAL A 427 18.46 -12.91 13.36
N VAL A 428 18.04 -11.83 14.00
CA VAL A 428 18.82 -11.13 15.04
C VAL A 428 17.96 -11.05 16.30
N PRO A 429 18.26 -11.88 17.32
CA PRO A 429 17.48 -11.92 18.57
C PRO A 429 17.91 -10.79 19.51
N ARG A 430 17.51 -9.56 19.21
CA ARG A 430 17.82 -8.36 19.99
C ARG A 430 17.08 -8.39 21.32
N THR A 431 17.81 -8.43 22.43
CA THR A 431 17.26 -8.52 23.80
C THR A 431 18.12 -7.70 24.76
N GLY A 432 17.55 -7.30 25.90
CA GLY A 432 18.15 -6.37 26.84
C GLY A 432 17.88 -4.91 26.46
N TYR A 433 18.88 -4.07 26.53
CA TYR A 433 18.79 -2.64 26.20
C TYR A 433 19.05 -2.43 24.72
N LEU A 434 18.06 -1.99 23.97
CA LEU A 434 18.18 -1.64 22.54
C LEU A 434 18.46 -0.14 22.41
N VAL A 435 19.39 0.22 21.55
CA VAL A 435 19.85 1.63 21.43
C VAL A 435 18.73 2.57 21.01
N GLU A 436 17.95 2.22 19.99
CA GLU A 436 16.84 3.05 19.53
C GLU A 436 15.67 3.10 20.52
N PHE A 437 15.41 2.03 21.29
CA PHE A 437 14.35 2.05 22.31
C PHE A 437 14.69 3.05 23.41
N ASN A 438 15.92 3.03 23.89
CA ASN A 438 16.37 3.94 24.94
C ASN A 438 16.48 5.38 24.46
N ALA A 439 16.89 5.59 23.21
CA ALA A 439 16.86 6.93 22.62
C ALA A 439 15.43 7.46 22.42
N LEU A 440 14.50 6.63 21.93
CA LEU A 440 13.08 6.99 21.83
C LEU A 440 12.44 7.26 23.19
N TRP A 441 12.82 6.48 24.20
CA TRP A 441 12.34 6.68 25.57
C TRP A 441 12.84 8.00 26.16
N TYR A 442 14.13 8.31 26.03
CA TYR A 442 14.69 9.62 26.42
C TYR A 442 13.96 10.76 25.71
N ASN A 443 13.81 10.64 24.39
CA ASN A 443 13.10 11.64 23.59
C ASN A 443 11.63 11.78 24.03
N ALA A 444 10.94 10.68 24.36
CA ALA A 444 9.56 10.69 24.81
C ALA A 444 9.40 11.42 26.15
N LEU A 445 10.29 11.17 27.11
CA LEU A 445 10.31 11.85 28.41
C LEU A 445 10.57 13.37 28.26
N ARG A 446 11.58 13.74 27.44
CA ARG A 446 11.90 15.15 27.16
C ARG A 446 10.74 15.86 26.47
N PHE A 447 10.10 15.21 25.50
CA PHE A 447 8.95 15.76 24.81
C PHE A 447 7.74 15.90 25.75
N ALA A 448 7.47 14.90 26.60
CA ALA A 448 6.40 14.95 27.58
C ALA A 448 6.59 16.09 28.58
N ALA A 449 7.82 16.28 29.09
CA ALA A 449 8.17 17.41 29.94
C ALA A 449 7.96 18.76 29.22
N MET A 450 8.48 18.90 27.98
CA MET A 450 8.27 20.13 27.20
C MET A 450 6.78 20.42 26.95
N LEU A 451 5.98 19.37 26.68
CA LEU A 451 4.56 19.53 26.39
C LEU A 451 3.76 19.95 27.63
N SER A 452 4.19 19.57 28.84
CA SER A 452 3.56 19.90 30.13
C SER A 452 4.18 21.10 30.87
N GLU A 453 5.21 21.77 30.31
CA GLU A 453 6.00 22.81 30.97
C GLU A 453 5.17 23.98 31.53
N ASN A 454 4.07 24.35 30.87
CA ASN A 454 3.21 25.46 31.26
C ASN A 454 1.84 25.01 31.76
N ASP A 455 1.70 23.76 32.20
CA ASP A 455 0.48 23.15 32.70
C ASP A 455 0.60 22.97 34.22
N GLU A 456 0.01 23.90 35.00
CA GLU A 456 0.07 23.88 36.47
C GLU A 456 -0.50 22.59 37.06
N GLU A 457 -1.47 21.95 36.40
CA GLU A 457 -2.08 20.68 36.84
C GLU A 457 -1.15 19.48 36.65
N ARG A 458 -0.13 19.63 35.79
CA ARG A 458 0.83 18.56 35.42
C ARG A 458 2.27 18.84 35.89
N GLN A 459 2.49 19.76 36.81
CA GLN A 459 3.83 20.07 37.29
C GLN A 459 4.55 18.84 37.88
N GLU A 460 3.84 18.01 38.67
CA GLU A 460 4.42 16.78 39.23
C GLU A 460 4.83 15.79 38.12
N PHE A 461 4.02 15.68 37.05
CA PHE A 461 4.34 14.85 35.90
C PHE A 461 5.55 15.37 35.14
N HIS A 462 5.64 16.69 34.90
CA HIS A 462 6.81 17.36 34.35
C HIS A 462 8.08 17.02 35.11
N ASP A 463 8.08 17.26 36.42
CA ASP A 463 9.24 17.04 37.29
C ASP A 463 9.65 15.55 37.32
N MET A 464 8.69 14.67 37.34
CA MET A 464 8.92 13.21 37.25
C MET A 464 9.60 12.84 35.91
N CYS A 465 9.13 13.34 34.76
CA CYS A 465 9.75 13.11 33.46
C CYS A 465 11.20 13.61 33.45
N MET A 466 11.45 14.84 33.94
CA MET A 466 12.80 15.41 33.99
C MET A 466 13.73 14.63 34.91
N ALA A 467 13.25 14.15 36.05
CA ALA A 467 14.04 13.30 36.93
C ALA A 467 14.47 11.98 36.27
N GLN A 468 13.61 11.35 35.43
CA GLN A 468 13.97 10.17 34.65
C GLN A 468 15.02 10.50 33.58
N VAL A 469 14.86 11.64 32.88
CA VAL A 469 15.82 12.13 31.89
C VAL A 469 17.22 12.31 32.48
N GLU A 470 17.33 13.02 33.62
CA GLU A 470 18.59 13.24 34.33
C GLU A 470 19.24 11.92 34.77
N LYS A 471 18.42 10.99 35.26
CA LYS A 471 18.88 9.69 35.75
C LYS A 471 19.43 8.80 34.65
N MET A 472 18.90 8.84 33.43
CA MET A 472 19.30 7.95 32.34
C MET A 472 20.37 8.52 31.40
N ALA A 473 20.62 9.84 31.40
CA ALA A 473 21.50 10.49 30.44
C ALA A 473 22.92 9.90 30.43
N GLN A 474 23.61 9.87 31.58
CA GLN A 474 24.95 9.30 31.66
C GLN A 474 24.97 7.77 31.50
N PRO A 475 24.05 6.98 32.10
CA PRO A 475 23.95 5.55 31.84
C PRO A 475 23.77 5.17 30.37
N PHE A 476 23.05 5.98 29.57
CA PHE A 476 22.93 5.75 28.14
C PHE A 476 24.29 5.84 27.44
N VAL A 477 25.05 6.90 27.70
CA VAL A 477 26.39 7.11 27.12
C VAL A 477 27.33 6.01 27.53
N ASP A 478 27.39 5.69 28.83
CA ASP A 478 28.28 4.66 29.40
C ASP A 478 27.99 3.26 28.83
N MET A 479 26.71 2.98 28.53
CA MET A 479 26.29 1.67 28.01
C MET A 479 26.49 1.52 26.51
N PHE A 480 26.16 2.53 25.73
CA PHE A 480 26.10 2.39 24.29
C PHE A 480 27.30 2.95 23.53
N LEU A 481 27.96 4.02 24.04
CA LEU A 481 29.12 4.58 23.34
C LEU A 481 30.36 3.69 23.52
N ASN A 482 30.86 3.15 22.42
CA ASN A 482 32.04 2.32 22.44
C ASN A 482 33.34 3.11 22.24
N ASP A 483 34.50 2.45 22.48
CA ASP A 483 35.83 3.06 22.34
C ASP A 483 36.17 3.55 20.92
N TYR A 484 35.41 3.11 19.91
CA TYR A 484 35.58 3.54 18.51
C TYR A 484 34.73 4.76 18.13
N GLY A 485 33.94 5.32 19.08
CA GLY A 485 33.14 6.52 18.88
C GLY A 485 31.83 6.31 18.14
N TYR A 486 31.26 5.09 18.17
CA TYR A 486 29.90 4.79 17.69
C TYR A 486 29.10 3.99 18.72
N LEU A 487 27.80 3.80 18.48
CA LEU A 487 26.93 3.15 19.45
C LEU A 487 26.82 1.65 19.21
N TYR A 488 26.83 0.85 20.29
CA TYR A 488 26.40 -0.53 20.24
C TYR A 488 24.93 -0.62 19.82
N ASP A 489 24.57 -1.67 19.08
CA ASP A 489 23.20 -1.89 18.60
C ASP A 489 22.24 -2.29 19.74
N TYR A 490 22.70 -3.19 20.60
CA TYR A 490 22.03 -3.55 21.87
C TYR A 490 23.03 -4.09 22.88
N VAL A 491 22.65 -4.04 24.15
CA VAL A 491 23.45 -4.58 25.27
C VAL A 491 22.59 -5.53 26.10
N ASN A 492 23.10 -6.73 26.35
CA ASN A 492 22.44 -7.75 27.16
C ASN A 492 23.43 -8.35 28.16
N GLY A 493 23.34 -7.95 29.43
CA GLY A 493 24.28 -8.31 30.45
C GLY A 493 25.70 -7.84 30.10
N THR A 494 26.63 -8.76 29.91
CA THR A 494 28.01 -8.46 29.53
C THR A 494 28.26 -8.42 28.01
N TYR A 495 27.27 -8.75 27.21
CA TYR A 495 27.37 -8.73 25.76
C TYR A 495 26.89 -7.39 25.20
N ALA A 496 27.73 -6.75 24.40
CA ALA A 496 27.39 -5.54 23.64
C ALA A 496 27.60 -5.83 22.15
N ASP A 497 26.58 -5.66 21.33
CA ASP A 497 26.63 -5.91 19.89
C ASP A 497 27.25 -4.72 19.14
N PRO A 498 28.45 -4.88 18.54
CA PRO A 498 29.18 -3.81 17.86
C PRO A 498 28.71 -3.63 16.40
N SER A 499 27.66 -4.32 15.96
CA SER A 499 27.21 -4.24 14.58
C SER A 499 26.72 -2.84 14.22
N VAL A 500 27.23 -2.29 13.13
CA VAL A 500 26.79 -1.00 12.60
C VAL A 500 25.44 -1.21 11.89
N ARG A 501 24.37 -0.72 12.51
CA ARG A 501 22.99 -0.81 12.00
C ARG A 501 22.32 0.55 12.01
N PRO A 502 21.22 0.73 11.23
CA PRO A 502 20.47 2.00 11.19
C PRO A 502 19.93 2.48 12.56
N ASN A 503 19.88 1.61 13.56
CA ASN A 503 19.35 1.91 14.88
C ASN A 503 20.11 3.04 15.59
N MET A 504 21.41 3.13 15.41
CA MET A 504 22.20 4.25 15.93
C MET A 504 21.87 5.57 15.22
N ALA A 505 21.50 5.52 13.93
CA ALA A 505 21.06 6.72 13.21
C ALA A 505 19.68 7.20 13.71
N ILE A 506 18.80 6.28 14.13
CA ILE A 506 17.56 6.66 14.82
C ILE A 506 17.91 7.41 16.10
N ALA A 507 18.81 6.87 16.93
CA ALA A 507 19.19 7.46 18.21
C ALA A 507 19.74 8.89 18.09
N ILE A 508 20.56 9.18 17.06
CA ILE A 508 21.14 10.51 16.84
C ILE A 508 20.22 11.45 16.06
N GLY A 509 19.19 10.93 15.40
CA GLY A 509 18.26 11.70 14.55
C GLY A 509 17.02 12.24 15.28
N LEU A 510 16.84 11.93 16.56
CA LEU A 510 15.73 12.40 17.38
C LEU A 510 15.91 13.86 17.78
N ASP A 511 14.81 14.58 18.00
CA ASP A 511 14.85 16.00 18.43
C ASP A 511 15.48 16.18 19.83
N TYR A 512 15.37 15.17 20.68
CA TYR A 512 16.05 15.10 21.97
C TYR A 512 16.89 13.82 22.01
N SER A 513 18.20 13.97 21.92
CA SER A 513 19.15 12.86 21.97
C SER A 513 19.83 12.81 23.36
N PRO A 514 20.06 11.62 23.93
CA PRO A 514 20.86 11.50 25.14
C PRO A 514 22.36 11.72 24.90
N LEU A 515 22.77 12.02 23.67
CA LEU A 515 24.14 12.30 23.27
C LEU A 515 24.45 13.80 23.17
N ASP A 516 23.45 14.69 23.38
CA ASP A 516 23.60 16.14 23.28
C ASP A 516 24.22 16.76 24.55
#